data_23b255230d36c889b138054af51dd297
#
_entry.id   23b255230d36c889b138054af51dd297
#
_cell.length_a   1.000
_cell.length_b   1.000
_cell.length_c   1.000
_cell.angle_alpha   90.00
_cell.angle_beta   90.00
_cell.angle_gamma   90.00
#
_symmetry.space_group_name_H-M   'P 1'
#
loop_
_entity.id
_entity.type
_entity.pdbx_description
1 polymer ?
#
loop_
_entity_poly.entity_id
_entity_poly.type
_entity_poly.pdbx_seq_one_letter_code
_entity_poly.pdbx_strand_id
1 'polypeptide(L)'
;MLSLVRPKFFIPVHGEYRHLKLHQRLAESMGIPERNTFIPDVGNTVNVYRNKMVKGNNVPAGNNFIDGVALGENAETILRDRKALSDNGFIIILLTVRLKSGEILSGPDIILRGMHLGENFPDEAKDVVMKALSQVDFENVEDIYEIKTVIRKAVRMFIDKTYNQLPMILPIVIEA
;
A
#
# COMPACT_ATOMS: atom_id res chain seq x y z
N MET A 1 0.20 -40.45 -12.35
CA MET A 1 -1.06 -40.31 -11.58
C MET A 1 -2.28 -40.15 -12.47
N LEU A 2 -2.37 -39.15 -13.35
CA LEU A 2 -3.54 -38.96 -14.23
C LEU A 2 -3.91 -40.18 -15.05
N SER A 3 -2.93 -40.90 -15.63
CA SER A 3 -3.14 -42.13 -16.40
C SER A 3 -3.72 -43.29 -15.59
N LEU A 4 -3.44 -43.32 -14.28
CA LEU A 4 -3.93 -44.40 -13.39
C LEU A 4 -5.32 -44.06 -12.84
N VAL A 5 -5.52 -42.81 -12.41
CA VAL A 5 -6.79 -42.39 -11.78
C VAL A 5 -7.86 -42.09 -12.82
N ARG A 6 -7.45 -41.62 -14.03
CA ARG A 6 -8.37 -41.22 -15.12
C ARG A 6 -9.52 -40.35 -14.64
N PRO A 7 -9.23 -39.21 -13.98
CA PRO A 7 -10.24 -38.34 -13.39
C PRO A 7 -11.14 -37.77 -14.48
N LYS A 8 -12.41 -37.55 -14.15
CA LYS A 8 -13.35 -36.90 -15.06
C LYS A 8 -13.13 -35.40 -15.16
N PHE A 9 -12.75 -34.76 -14.04
CA PHE A 9 -12.47 -33.34 -13.95
C PHE A 9 -11.05 -33.12 -13.42
N PHE A 10 -10.44 -32.01 -13.84
CA PHE A 10 -9.10 -31.66 -13.42
C PHE A 10 -9.00 -30.17 -13.06
N ILE A 11 -8.47 -29.88 -11.89
CA ILE A 11 -8.22 -28.52 -11.40
C ILE A 11 -6.76 -28.49 -10.97
N PRO A 12 -5.86 -27.80 -11.70
CA PRO A 12 -4.50 -27.60 -11.27
C PRO A 12 -4.45 -26.64 -10.09
N VAL A 13 -3.61 -26.93 -9.11
CA VAL A 13 -3.38 -26.08 -7.92
C VAL A 13 -1.89 -25.89 -7.72
N HIS A 14 -1.54 -24.84 -6.98
CA HIS A 14 -0.17 -24.41 -6.71
C HIS A 14 0.63 -23.88 -7.92
N GLY A 15 1.30 -22.80 -7.70
CA GLY A 15 2.15 -22.13 -8.69
C GLY A 15 1.48 -20.91 -9.33
N GLU A 16 2.22 -20.27 -10.23
CA GLU A 16 1.74 -19.14 -11.01
C GLU A 16 0.81 -19.61 -12.14
N TYR A 17 0.01 -18.71 -12.69
CA TYR A 17 -0.93 -19.01 -13.77
C TYR A 17 -0.29 -19.79 -14.94
N ARG A 18 0.94 -19.44 -15.33
CA ARG A 18 1.68 -20.16 -16.40
C ARG A 18 1.89 -21.64 -16.07
N HIS A 19 2.16 -21.97 -14.80
CA HIS A 19 2.36 -23.35 -14.35
C HIS A 19 1.03 -24.11 -14.36
N LEU A 20 -0.04 -23.46 -13.90
CA LEU A 20 -1.38 -24.04 -13.91
C LEU A 20 -1.84 -24.31 -15.36
N LYS A 21 -1.55 -23.39 -16.29
CA LYS A 21 -1.88 -23.56 -17.71
C LYS A 21 -1.13 -24.70 -18.38
N LEU A 22 0.17 -24.86 -18.07
CA LEU A 22 0.95 -25.99 -18.56
C LEU A 22 0.45 -27.32 -17.99
N HIS A 23 0.08 -27.35 -16.72
CA HIS A 23 -0.47 -28.52 -16.06
C HIS A 23 -1.86 -28.89 -16.62
N GLN A 24 -2.69 -27.91 -16.96
CA GLN A 24 -3.94 -28.13 -17.70
C GLN A 24 -3.68 -28.78 -19.06
N ARG A 25 -2.75 -28.22 -19.86
CA ARG A 25 -2.40 -28.80 -21.17
C ARG A 25 -1.89 -30.24 -21.07
N LEU A 26 -1.12 -30.53 -20.01
CA LEU A 26 -0.67 -31.90 -19.75
C LEU A 26 -1.86 -32.83 -19.47
N ALA A 27 -2.84 -32.38 -18.66
CA ALA A 27 -4.04 -33.16 -18.40
C ALA A 27 -4.87 -33.40 -19.69
N GLU A 28 -4.97 -32.39 -20.55
CA GLU A 28 -5.63 -32.49 -21.87
C GLU A 28 -4.92 -33.50 -22.78
N SER A 29 -3.60 -33.50 -22.85
CA SER A 29 -2.81 -34.47 -23.61
C SER A 29 -2.97 -35.91 -23.09
N MET A 30 -3.37 -36.05 -21.83
CA MET A 30 -3.66 -37.34 -21.20
C MET A 30 -5.13 -37.77 -21.37
N GLY A 31 -5.93 -37.04 -22.18
CA GLY A 31 -7.30 -37.43 -22.56
C GLY A 31 -8.40 -36.79 -21.71
N ILE A 32 -8.09 -35.84 -20.85
CA ILE A 32 -9.13 -35.08 -20.12
C ILE A 32 -9.62 -33.94 -21.04
N PRO A 33 -10.88 -33.86 -21.42
CA PRO A 33 -11.38 -32.79 -22.30
C PRO A 33 -11.23 -31.43 -21.68
N GLU A 34 -10.91 -30.39 -22.49
CA GLU A 34 -10.75 -29.00 -22.02
C GLU A 34 -11.93 -28.51 -21.19
N ARG A 35 -13.18 -28.83 -21.62
CA ARG A 35 -14.40 -28.49 -20.86
C ARG A 35 -14.47 -29.10 -19.46
N ASN A 36 -13.67 -30.08 -19.17
CA ASN A 36 -13.57 -30.75 -17.88
C ASN A 36 -12.36 -30.32 -17.08
N THR A 37 -11.61 -29.31 -17.57
CA THR A 37 -10.50 -28.70 -16.86
C THR A 37 -10.88 -27.27 -16.47
N PHE A 38 -10.41 -26.81 -15.31
CA PHE A 38 -10.69 -25.46 -14.83
C PHE A 38 -9.51 -24.93 -14.03
N ILE A 39 -9.09 -23.69 -14.33
CA ILE A 39 -8.08 -22.96 -13.56
C ILE A 39 -8.81 -21.84 -12.82
N PRO A 40 -9.12 -22.02 -11.51
CA PRO A 40 -9.75 -20.98 -10.74
C PRO A 40 -8.73 -19.91 -10.30
N ASP A 41 -9.16 -18.65 -10.32
CA ASP A 41 -8.49 -17.59 -9.57
C ASP A 41 -8.81 -17.70 -8.07
N VAL A 42 -7.98 -17.06 -7.24
CA VAL A 42 -8.22 -16.99 -5.79
C VAL A 42 -9.58 -16.34 -5.54
N GLY A 43 -10.44 -17.01 -4.77
CA GLY A 43 -11.81 -16.57 -4.52
C GLY A 43 -12.86 -17.16 -5.48
N ASN A 44 -12.45 -17.79 -6.57
CA ASN A 44 -13.42 -18.53 -7.39
C ASN A 44 -13.77 -19.86 -6.72
N THR A 45 -15.04 -20.19 -6.68
CA THR A 45 -15.50 -21.50 -6.25
C THR A 45 -15.87 -22.36 -7.43
N VAL A 46 -15.74 -23.66 -7.25
CA VAL A 46 -16.12 -24.67 -8.25
C VAL A 46 -17.08 -25.65 -7.61
N ASN A 47 -18.25 -25.74 -8.19
CA ASN A 47 -19.27 -26.74 -7.76
C ASN A 47 -19.15 -27.98 -8.61
N VAL A 48 -18.86 -29.10 -7.96
CA VAL A 48 -18.89 -30.44 -8.60
C VAL A 48 -20.14 -31.14 -8.15
N TYR A 49 -21.05 -31.32 -9.07
CA TYR A 49 -22.32 -31.96 -8.77
C TYR A 49 -22.58 -33.09 -9.76
N ARG A 50 -22.73 -34.31 -9.24
CA ARG A 50 -22.89 -35.54 -10.05
C ARG A 50 -21.78 -35.62 -11.13
N ASN A 51 -22.15 -35.36 -12.36
CA ASN A 51 -21.29 -35.49 -13.52
C ASN A 51 -20.95 -34.16 -14.18
N LYS A 52 -21.14 -33.03 -13.48
CA LYS A 52 -20.88 -31.65 -13.97
C LYS A 52 -19.95 -30.89 -13.04
N MET A 53 -19.11 -30.07 -13.61
CA MET A 53 -18.27 -29.11 -12.93
C MET A 53 -18.66 -27.72 -13.46
N VAL A 54 -19.07 -26.82 -12.57
CA VAL A 54 -19.52 -25.48 -12.92
C VAL A 54 -18.87 -24.45 -12.00
N LYS A 55 -18.58 -23.27 -12.51
CA LYS A 55 -18.13 -22.15 -11.69
C LYS A 55 -19.24 -21.77 -10.71
N GLY A 56 -18.90 -21.65 -9.45
CA GLY A 56 -19.80 -21.18 -8.40
C GLY A 56 -19.67 -19.67 -8.16
N ASN A 57 -20.30 -19.18 -7.10
CA ASN A 57 -20.21 -17.81 -6.68
C ASN A 57 -18.81 -17.51 -6.14
N ASN A 58 -18.29 -16.31 -6.41
CA ASN A 58 -17.03 -15.88 -5.82
C ASN A 58 -17.21 -15.69 -4.31
N VAL A 59 -16.17 -16.04 -3.56
CA VAL A 59 -16.06 -15.79 -2.12
C VAL A 59 -15.00 -14.72 -1.89
N PRO A 60 -15.12 -13.92 -0.82
CA PRO A 60 -14.05 -13.03 -0.43
C PRO A 60 -12.76 -13.81 -0.26
N ALA A 61 -11.71 -13.39 -0.95
CA ALA A 61 -10.42 -14.05 -0.91
C ALA A 61 -9.32 -12.99 -1.08
N GLY A 62 -8.19 -13.25 -0.47
CA GLY A 62 -7.04 -12.37 -0.50
C GLY A 62 -6.02 -12.81 0.54
N ASN A 63 -4.91 -12.12 0.60
CA ASN A 63 -3.92 -12.34 1.64
C ASN A 63 -4.42 -11.68 2.93
N ASN A 64 -4.70 -12.47 3.95
CA ASN A 64 -4.88 -11.97 5.30
C ASN A 64 -3.50 -11.88 5.95
N PHE A 65 -3.01 -10.66 6.11
CA PHE A 65 -1.75 -10.42 6.81
C PHE A 65 -2.01 -10.44 8.31
N ILE A 66 -1.17 -11.15 9.05
CA ILE A 66 -1.23 -11.22 10.51
C ILE A 66 0.06 -10.60 11.04
N ASP A 67 -0.05 -9.61 11.92
CA ASP A 67 1.07 -9.01 12.61
C ASP A 67 1.15 -9.58 14.04
N GLY A 68 1.93 -10.64 14.20
CA GLY A 68 2.17 -11.25 15.52
C GLY A 68 0.88 -11.66 16.23
N VAL A 69 0.60 -11.04 17.36
CA VAL A 69 -0.55 -11.37 18.23
C VAL A 69 -1.77 -10.44 17.98
N ALA A 70 -1.63 -9.41 17.14
CA ALA A 70 -2.69 -8.43 16.92
C ALA A 70 -3.71 -8.95 15.90
N LEU A 71 -4.78 -9.51 16.41
CA LEU A 71 -6.02 -9.76 15.67
C LEU A 71 -7.02 -8.66 16.02
N GLY A 72 -7.43 -7.84 15.04
CA GLY A 72 -8.48 -6.83 15.26
C GLY A 72 -8.28 -5.54 14.46
N GLU A 73 -9.12 -4.54 14.71
CA GLU A 73 -9.16 -3.23 13.99
C GLU A 73 -7.81 -2.49 13.97
N ASN A 74 -7.00 -2.64 15.02
CA ASN A 74 -5.67 -2.04 15.09
C ASN A 74 -4.67 -2.70 14.13
N ALA A 75 -4.82 -4.01 13.83
CA ALA A 75 -3.95 -4.70 12.89
C ALA A 75 -4.08 -4.17 11.47
N GLU A 76 -5.29 -3.84 11.02
CA GLU A 76 -5.51 -3.28 9.68
C GLU A 76 -4.82 -1.92 9.50
N THR A 77 -4.85 -1.07 10.52
CA THR A 77 -4.17 0.24 10.48
C THR A 77 -2.66 0.07 10.42
N ILE A 78 -2.09 -0.79 11.27
CA ILE A 78 -0.64 -1.08 11.29
C ILE A 78 -0.19 -1.66 9.94
N LEU A 79 -0.94 -2.62 9.39
CA LEU A 79 -0.62 -3.24 8.11
C LEU A 79 -0.72 -2.27 6.95
N ARG A 80 -1.73 -1.40 6.95
CA ARG A 80 -1.89 -0.34 5.96
C ARG A 80 -0.71 0.64 6.00
N ASP A 81 -0.31 1.06 7.21
CA ASP A 81 0.81 1.97 7.39
C ASP A 81 2.13 1.32 6.96
N ARG A 82 2.37 0.06 7.32
CA ARG A 82 3.54 -0.71 6.85
C ARG A 82 3.58 -0.85 5.33
N LYS A 83 2.43 -1.12 4.72
CA LYS A 83 2.33 -1.19 3.27
C LYS A 83 2.63 0.15 2.62
N ALA A 84 2.05 1.24 3.13
CA ALA A 84 2.33 2.59 2.64
C ALA A 84 3.81 2.96 2.76
N LEU A 85 4.45 2.61 3.89
CA LEU A 85 5.89 2.79 4.10
C LEU A 85 6.73 1.96 3.12
N SER A 86 6.34 0.71 2.86
CA SER A 86 7.05 -0.18 1.93
C SER A 86 6.92 0.27 0.48
N ASP A 87 5.73 0.70 0.07
CA ASP A 87 5.44 1.03 -1.33
C ASP A 87 5.95 2.43 -1.71
N ASN A 88 5.89 3.39 -0.79
CA ASN A 88 6.11 4.81 -1.11
C ASN A 88 7.21 5.48 -0.28
N GLY A 89 7.74 4.80 0.73
CA GLY A 89 8.69 5.41 1.67
C GLY A 89 8.06 6.47 2.57
N PHE A 90 8.90 7.24 3.28
CA PHE A 90 8.44 8.30 4.17
C PHE A 90 9.38 9.51 4.19
N ILE A 91 8.81 10.63 4.59
CA ILE A 91 9.50 11.93 4.71
C ILE A 91 9.28 12.44 6.12
N ILE A 92 10.37 12.74 6.82
CA ILE A 92 10.35 13.45 8.10
C ILE A 92 10.68 14.93 7.82
N ILE A 93 9.88 15.80 8.43
CA ILE A 93 10.08 17.25 8.38
C ILE A 93 10.24 17.71 9.82
N LEU A 94 11.45 18.11 10.19
CA LEU A 94 11.79 18.53 11.55
C LEU A 94 11.99 20.05 11.61
N LEU A 95 11.27 20.70 12.51
CA LEU A 95 11.47 22.13 12.78
C LEU A 95 11.16 22.49 14.23
N THR A 96 11.78 23.57 14.69
CA THR A 96 11.51 24.18 15.99
C THR A 96 10.91 25.57 15.76
N VAL A 97 9.74 25.82 16.39
CA VAL A 97 9.02 27.09 16.22
C VAL A 97 8.61 27.64 17.58
N ARG A 98 8.62 28.98 17.69
CA ARG A 98 8.00 29.68 18.80
C ARG A 98 6.57 30.02 18.42
N LEU A 99 5.59 29.31 19.00
CA LEU A 99 4.17 29.41 18.61
C LEU A 99 3.64 30.83 18.65
N LYS A 100 3.93 31.58 19.71
CA LYS A 100 3.41 32.93 19.89
C LYS A 100 3.85 33.97 18.86
N SER A 101 5.03 33.79 18.26
CA SER A 101 5.61 34.75 17.28
C SER A 101 5.66 34.17 15.88
N GLY A 102 5.47 32.87 15.70
CA GLY A 102 5.68 32.19 14.43
C GLY A 102 7.17 32.09 14.01
N GLU A 103 8.09 32.49 14.92
CA GLU A 103 9.52 32.45 14.63
C GLU A 103 10.05 31.04 14.54
N ILE A 104 10.68 30.71 13.41
CA ILE A 104 11.32 29.43 13.19
C ILE A 104 12.74 29.52 13.74
N LEU A 105 13.02 28.76 14.81
CA LEU A 105 14.30 28.76 15.50
C LEU A 105 15.30 27.78 14.87
N SER A 106 14.82 26.69 14.29
CA SER A 106 15.65 25.68 13.62
C SER A 106 14.86 24.92 12.58
N GLY A 107 15.52 24.48 11.51
CA GLY A 107 14.91 23.76 10.41
C GLY A 107 14.27 24.68 9.34
N PRO A 108 13.37 24.17 8.48
CA PRO A 108 12.95 22.76 8.39
C PRO A 108 14.07 21.85 7.85
N ASP A 109 14.30 20.73 8.53
CA ASP A 109 15.18 19.68 8.05
C ASP A 109 14.32 18.58 7.39
N ILE A 110 14.72 18.16 6.20
CA ILE A 110 13.99 17.19 5.39
C ILE A 110 14.79 15.89 5.32
N ILE A 111 14.20 14.79 5.79
CA ILE A 111 14.81 13.47 5.79
C ILE A 111 13.92 12.49 5.01
N LEU A 112 14.49 11.89 3.96
CA LEU A 112 13.80 10.85 3.17
C LEU A 112 14.29 9.46 3.55
N ARG A 113 13.40 8.49 3.55
CA ARG A 113 13.73 7.08 3.72
C ARG A 113 12.85 6.22 2.83
N GLY A 114 13.46 5.22 2.18
CA GLY A 114 12.75 4.27 1.31
C GLY A 114 12.28 4.86 -0.01
N MET A 115 12.75 6.05 -0.38
CA MET A 115 12.40 6.73 -1.63
C MET A 115 13.51 7.66 -2.10
N HIS A 116 13.45 8.05 -3.39
CA HIS A 116 14.37 9.02 -3.98
C HIS A 116 13.56 9.97 -4.89
N LEU A 117 13.64 11.27 -4.62
CA LEU A 117 12.92 12.32 -5.36
C LEU A 117 13.87 13.32 -6.06
N GLY A 118 15.15 12.94 -6.21
CA GLY A 118 16.19 13.82 -6.76
C GLY A 118 16.95 14.60 -5.70
N GLU A 119 18.11 15.15 -6.10
CA GLU A 119 19.03 15.83 -5.18
C GLU A 119 18.48 17.18 -4.68
N ASN A 120 17.70 17.87 -5.49
CA ASN A 120 17.15 19.19 -5.17
C ASN A 120 15.88 19.12 -4.30
N PHE A 121 15.26 17.95 -4.17
CA PHE A 121 14.00 17.80 -3.45
C PHE A 121 14.04 18.34 -2.00
N PRO A 122 15.11 18.13 -1.19
CA PRO A 122 15.13 18.65 0.17
C PRO A 122 14.99 20.17 0.23
N ASP A 123 15.65 20.89 -0.67
CA ASP A 123 15.60 22.35 -0.70
C ASP A 123 14.25 22.88 -1.23
N GLU A 124 13.71 22.25 -2.27
CA GLU A 124 12.35 22.54 -2.77
C GLU A 124 11.29 22.29 -1.69
N ALA A 125 11.41 21.20 -0.94
CA ALA A 125 10.49 20.89 0.15
C ALA A 125 10.62 21.88 1.31
N LYS A 126 11.82 22.36 1.63
CA LYS A 126 12.02 23.45 2.61
C LYS A 126 11.29 24.70 2.19
N ASP A 127 11.44 25.13 0.93
CA ASP A 127 10.77 26.31 0.41
C ASP A 127 9.24 26.19 0.49
N VAL A 128 8.71 25.01 0.17
CA VAL A 128 7.28 24.72 0.29
C VAL A 128 6.80 24.82 1.74
N VAL A 129 7.57 24.27 2.69
CA VAL A 129 7.25 24.36 4.12
C VAL A 129 7.28 25.80 4.60
N MET A 130 8.34 26.54 4.27
CA MET A 130 8.49 27.96 4.67
C MET A 130 7.36 28.81 4.10
N LYS A 131 7.02 28.62 2.83
CA LYS A 131 5.89 29.30 2.19
C LYS A 131 4.55 28.96 2.85
N ALA A 132 4.35 27.70 3.23
CA ALA A 132 3.12 27.30 3.91
C ALA A 132 3.02 27.94 5.30
N LEU A 133 4.13 27.99 6.03
CA LEU A 133 4.19 28.59 7.36
C LEU A 133 4.02 30.12 7.33
N SER A 134 4.50 30.81 6.29
CA SER A 134 4.32 32.26 6.15
C SER A 134 2.84 32.68 5.95
N GLN A 135 1.95 31.74 5.64
CA GLN A 135 0.52 31.97 5.48
C GLN A 135 -0.28 31.62 6.74
N VAL A 136 0.39 31.10 7.78
CA VAL A 136 -0.25 30.76 9.05
C VAL A 136 -0.36 32.01 9.93
N ASP A 137 -1.56 32.24 10.43
CA ASP A 137 -1.81 33.26 11.46
C ASP A 137 -1.49 32.68 12.84
N PHE A 138 -0.23 32.84 13.27
CA PHE A 138 0.26 32.27 14.53
C PHE A 138 -0.39 32.87 15.77
N GLU A 139 -1.01 34.06 15.69
CA GLU A 139 -1.72 34.64 16.81
C GLU A 139 -2.98 33.83 17.18
N ASN A 140 -3.55 33.14 16.21
CA ASN A 140 -4.76 32.33 16.36
C ASN A 140 -4.49 30.82 16.38
N VAL A 141 -3.24 30.37 16.35
CA VAL A 141 -2.88 28.94 16.46
C VAL A 141 -3.01 28.47 17.91
N GLU A 142 -3.92 27.57 18.16
CA GLU A 142 -4.15 27.01 19.49
C GLU A 142 -3.24 25.81 19.81
N ASP A 143 -2.85 25.01 18.76
CA ASP A 143 -2.10 23.78 18.94
C ASP A 143 -1.07 23.55 17.80
N ILE A 144 0.06 23.00 18.18
CA ILE A 144 1.09 22.48 17.26
C ILE A 144 0.51 21.55 16.17
N TYR A 145 -0.58 20.86 16.46
CA TYR A 145 -1.24 19.96 15.53
C TYR A 145 -1.73 20.67 14.25
N GLU A 146 -2.15 21.92 14.36
CA GLU A 146 -2.56 22.73 13.21
C GLU A 146 -1.37 22.99 12.29
N ILE A 147 -0.21 23.36 12.85
CA ILE A 147 1.03 23.56 12.09
C ILE A 147 1.45 22.28 11.38
N LYS A 148 1.41 21.13 12.09
CA LYS A 148 1.70 19.81 11.49
C LYS A 148 0.77 19.51 10.33
N THR A 149 -0.49 19.90 10.44
CA THR A 149 -1.50 19.66 9.40
C THR A 149 -1.25 20.52 8.16
N VAL A 150 -0.91 21.80 8.36
CA VAL A 150 -0.55 22.73 7.28
C VAL A 150 0.68 22.22 6.51
N ILE A 151 1.75 21.88 7.24
CA ILE A 151 2.99 21.34 6.64
C ILE A 151 2.70 20.07 5.85
N ARG A 152 2.00 19.11 6.46
CA ARG A 152 1.65 17.83 5.80
C ARG A 152 0.88 18.06 4.51
N LYS A 153 -0.12 18.93 4.54
CA LYS A 153 -0.96 19.25 3.38
C LYS A 153 -0.15 19.90 2.25
N ALA A 154 0.68 20.89 2.58
CA ALA A 154 1.50 21.61 1.60
C ALA A 154 2.51 20.70 0.89
N VAL A 155 3.25 19.91 1.67
CA VAL A 155 4.26 19.01 1.12
C VAL A 155 3.61 17.86 0.35
N ARG A 156 2.46 17.35 0.81
CA ARG A 156 1.71 16.31 0.08
C ARG A 156 1.25 16.79 -1.28
N MET A 157 0.68 17.99 -1.35
CA MET A 157 0.23 18.58 -2.62
C MET A 157 1.41 18.83 -3.58
N PHE A 158 2.54 19.25 -3.06
CA PHE A 158 3.75 19.47 -3.84
C PHE A 158 4.27 18.16 -4.45
N ILE A 159 4.39 17.10 -3.63
CA ILE A 159 4.89 15.79 -4.08
C ILE A 159 3.93 15.14 -5.07
N ASP A 160 2.64 15.14 -4.79
CA ASP A 160 1.64 14.58 -5.68
C ASP A 160 1.69 15.24 -7.07
N LYS A 161 1.73 16.57 -7.10
CA LYS A 161 1.75 17.34 -8.34
C LYS A 161 3.06 17.19 -9.13
N THR A 162 4.20 17.12 -8.45
CA THR A 162 5.53 17.18 -9.10
C THR A 162 6.07 15.78 -9.40
N TYR A 163 5.84 14.83 -8.51
CA TYR A 163 6.47 13.51 -8.56
C TYR A 163 5.47 12.36 -8.72
N ASN A 164 4.15 12.65 -8.62
CA ASN A 164 3.08 11.64 -8.69
C ASN A 164 3.32 10.47 -7.72
N GLN A 165 3.75 10.78 -6.50
CA GLN A 165 4.00 9.83 -5.43
C GLN A 165 3.23 10.23 -4.17
N LEU A 166 2.94 9.26 -3.30
CA LEU A 166 2.16 9.48 -2.07
C LEU A 166 2.89 8.90 -0.85
N PRO A 167 4.07 9.44 -0.48
CA PRO A 167 4.80 8.98 0.68
C PRO A 167 4.06 9.31 1.98
N MET A 168 4.42 8.61 3.05
CA MET A 168 4.02 8.99 4.39
C MET A 168 4.80 10.26 4.81
N ILE A 169 4.09 11.30 5.22
CA ILE A 169 4.68 12.57 5.65
C ILE A 169 4.50 12.72 7.16
N LEU A 170 5.62 12.85 7.87
CA LEU A 170 5.72 12.93 9.32
C LEU A 170 6.31 14.29 9.77
N PRO A 171 5.49 15.33 9.95
CA PRO A 171 5.97 16.58 10.53
C PRO A 171 6.24 16.41 12.02
N ILE A 172 7.47 16.73 12.44
CA ILE A 172 7.92 16.81 13.83
C ILE A 172 8.14 18.28 14.13
N VAL A 173 7.21 18.89 14.83
CA VAL A 173 7.27 20.29 15.24
C VAL A 173 7.53 20.34 16.74
N ILE A 174 8.59 21.06 17.12
CA ILE A 174 9.01 21.26 18.50
C ILE A 174 8.67 22.73 18.86
N GLU A 175 7.99 22.91 19.95
CA GLU A 175 7.73 24.21 20.54
C GLU A 175 8.88 24.63 21.43
N ALA A 176 9.30 25.90 21.35
CA ALA A 176 10.34 26.48 22.17
C ALA A 176 9.90 27.84 22.81
#